data_66ce9ddec3e3301f761f63b0bdab40c2
#
_entry.id   66ce9ddec3e3301f761f63b0bdab40c2
#
_cell.length_a   1.000
_cell.length_b   1.000
_cell.length_c   1.000
_cell.angle_alpha   90.00
_cell.angle_beta   90.00
_cell.angle_gamma   90.00
#
_symmetry.space_group_name_H-M   'P 1'
#
loop_
_entity.id
_entity.type
_entity.pdbx_description
1 polymer ?
#
loop_
_entity_poly.entity_id
_entity_poly.type
_entity_poly.pdbx_seq_one_letter_code
_entity_poly.pdbx_strand_id
1 'polypeptide(L)'
;NFYLSIVNPAFEELKSELKKHGRTVEVYTERRDFASIIVQFEGEEELDYSIEVMLYPGLAFPRPVVHFTEWASSRRLRVEGLFRTGIQDYDISDITKDEIIEHFLNEYRNLSSQHNKRIDFKS
;
A
#
# COMPACT_ATOMS: atom_id res chain seq x y z
N ASN A 1 -18.07 -6.47 0.93
CA ASN A 1 -17.01 -6.51 -0.05
C ASN A 1 -15.71 -5.96 0.55
N PHE A 2 -14.65 -6.76 0.51
CA PHE A 2 -13.36 -6.41 1.08
C PHE A 2 -12.86 -5.05 0.56
N TYR A 3 -12.90 -4.82 -0.75
CA TYR A 3 -12.39 -3.58 -1.32
C TYR A 3 -13.23 -2.36 -0.91
N LEU A 4 -14.53 -2.49 -0.88
CA LEU A 4 -15.40 -1.37 -0.50
C LEU A 4 -15.40 -1.11 1.01
N SER A 5 -15.37 -2.17 1.81
CA SER A 5 -15.55 -2.06 3.26
C SER A 5 -14.26 -1.84 4.01
N ILE A 6 -13.14 -2.32 3.50
CA ILE A 6 -11.84 -2.33 4.20
C ILE A 6 -10.79 -1.53 3.44
N VAL A 7 -10.54 -1.87 2.16
CA VAL A 7 -9.45 -1.27 1.40
C VAL A 7 -9.73 0.19 1.07
N ASN A 8 -10.90 0.48 0.52
CA ASN A 8 -11.21 1.85 0.13
C ASN A 8 -11.19 2.82 1.32
N PRO A 9 -11.82 2.50 2.46
CA PRO A 9 -11.69 3.37 3.63
C PRO A 9 -10.25 3.56 4.10
N ALA A 10 -9.42 2.50 4.05
CA ALA A 10 -8.01 2.61 4.42
C ALA A 10 -7.27 3.56 3.48
N PHE A 11 -7.46 3.41 2.18
CA PHE A 11 -6.80 4.25 1.18
C PHE A 11 -7.26 5.70 1.25
N GLU A 12 -8.55 5.94 1.50
CA GLU A 12 -9.05 7.31 1.65
C GLU A 12 -8.48 8.00 2.89
N GLU A 13 -8.32 7.26 3.97
CA GLU A 13 -7.69 7.79 5.18
C GLU A 13 -6.21 8.11 4.95
N LEU A 14 -5.49 7.21 4.27
CA LEU A 14 -4.10 7.45 3.88
C LEU A 14 -3.97 8.65 2.94
N LYS A 15 -4.85 8.75 1.97
CA LYS A 15 -4.85 9.88 1.04
C LYS A 15 -4.99 11.20 1.77
N SER A 16 -5.92 11.27 2.71
CA SER A 16 -6.15 12.46 3.50
C SER A 16 -4.91 12.84 4.30
N GLU A 17 -4.26 11.86 4.93
CA GLU A 17 -3.07 12.10 5.72
C GLU A 17 -1.88 12.53 4.86
N LEU A 18 -1.66 11.86 3.74
CA LEU A 18 -0.54 12.16 2.84
C LEU A 18 -0.67 13.55 2.21
N LYS A 19 -1.89 13.99 1.92
CA LYS A 19 -2.13 15.34 1.40
C LYS A 19 -1.69 16.42 2.40
N LYS A 20 -1.81 16.16 3.68
CA LYS A 20 -1.35 17.09 4.72
C LYS A 20 0.17 17.28 4.68
N HIS A 21 0.89 16.33 4.12
CA HIS A 21 2.34 16.37 3.98
C HIS A 21 2.79 16.78 2.57
N GLY A 22 1.91 17.41 1.80
CA GLY A 22 2.25 17.94 0.49
C GLY A 22 2.31 16.91 -0.64
N ARG A 23 1.74 15.72 -0.43
CA ARG A 23 1.74 14.68 -1.47
C ARG A 23 0.49 14.76 -2.33
N THR A 24 0.64 14.35 -3.59
CA THR A 24 -0.47 14.11 -4.49
C THR A 24 -0.75 12.61 -4.47
N VAL A 25 -2.01 12.25 -4.30
CA VAL A 25 -2.38 10.85 -4.12
C VAL A 25 -3.53 10.49 -5.05
N GLU A 26 -3.36 9.37 -5.76
CA GLU A 26 -4.41 8.80 -6.60
C GLU A 26 -4.80 7.44 -6.05
N VAL A 27 -6.10 7.18 -5.97
CA VAL A 27 -6.63 5.93 -5.44
C VAL A 27 -7.49 5.26 -6.51
N TYR A 28 -7.22 3.99 -6.78
CA TYR A 28 -7.94 3.17 -7.75
C TYR A 28 -8.55 1.98 -7.05
N THR A 29 -9.86 1.96 -6.90
CA THR A 29 -10.57 0.92 -6.17
C THR A 29 -11.77 0.35 -6.94
N GLU A 30 -11.78 0.55 -8.25
CA GLU A 30 -12.93 0.15 -9.09
C GLU A 30 -12.91 -1.33 -9.45
N ARG A 31 -11.78 -2.00 -9.34
CA ARG A 31 -11.67 -3.41 -9.69
C ARG A 31 -12.04 -4.28 -8.49
N ARG A 32 -12.49 -5.50 -8.78
CA ARG A 32 -12.92 -6.45 -7.75
C ARG A 32 -11.77 -7.21 -7.11
N ASP A 33 -10.65 -7.30 -7.81
CA ASP A 33 -9.51 -8.13 -7.40
C ASP A 33 -8.24 -7.32 -7.20
N PHE A 34 -8.35 -5.99 -7.25
CA PHE A 34 -7.20 -5.12 -7.25
C PHE A 34 -7.58 -3.72 -6.78
N ALA A 35 -6.75 -3.15 -5.94
CA ALA A 35 -6.85 -1.74 -5.56
C ALA A 35 -5.45 -1.16 -5.44
N SER A 36 -5.31 0.12 -5.71
CA SER A 36 -4.00 0.77 -5.74
C SER A 36 -4.08 2.17 -5.17
N ILE A 37 -3.03 2.58 -4.46
CA ILE A 37 -2.83 3.95 -4.03
C ILE A 37 -1.45 4.39 -4.50
N ILE A 38 -1.41 5.47 -5.28
CA ILE A 38 -0.19 5.99 -5.87
C ILE A 38 0.13 7.33 -5.24
N VAL A 39 1.34 7.45 -4.69
CA VAL A 39 1.79 8.65 -4.00
C VAL A 39 2.84 9.35 -4.85
N GLN A 40 2.65 10.65 -5.08
CA GLN A 40 3.57 11.49 -5.83
C GLN A 40 4.01 12.67 -4.97
N PHE A 41 5.26 13.05 -5.14
CA PHE A 41 5.82 14.22 -4.50
C PHE A 41 6.61 15.02 -5.53
N GLU A 42 6.27 16.31 -5.66
CA GLU A 42 6.92 17.19 -6.63
C GLU A 42 6.92 16.64 -8.06
N GLY A 43 5.81 16.00 -8.44
CA GLY A 43 5.64 15.46 -9.78
C GLY A 43 6.24 14.10 -10.02
N GLU A 44 6.92 13.53 -9.03
CA GLU A 44 7.52 12.21 -9.15
C GLU A 44 6.81 11.19 -8.29
N GLU A 45 6.63 9.99 -8.82
CA GLU A 45 6.01 8.90 -8.07
C GLU A 45 6.98 8.43 -6.98
N GLU A 46 6.50 8.45 -5.74
CA GLU A 46 7.26 7.90 -4.61
C GLU A 46 7.01 6.42 -4.45
N LEU A 47 5.76 6.01 -4.58
CA LEU A 47 5.44 4.60 -4.57
C LEU A 47 4.04 4.36 -5.15
N ASP A 48 3.84 3.14 -5.62
CA ASP A 48 2.55 2.60 -6.02
C ASP A 48 2.31 1.35 -5.16
N TYR A 49 1.35 1.46 -4.26
CA TYR A 49 1.01 0.38 -3.33
C TYR A 49 -0.31 -0.23 -3.76
N SER A 50 -0.30 -1.53 -3.96
CA SER A 50 -1.47 -2.25 -4.43
C SER A 50 -1.81 -3.39 -3.49
N ILE A 51 -3.08 -3.78 -3.48
CA ILE A 51 -3.53 -4.99 -2.82
C ILE A 51 -4.18 -5.86 -3.87
N GLU A 52 -3.61 -7.05 -4.07
CA GLU A 52 -4.11 -8.06 -4.99
C GLU A 52 -4.73 -9.19 -4.18
N VAL A 53 -5.78 -9.80 -4.67
CA VAL A 53 -6.35 -10.98 -4.03
C VAL A 53 -6.02 -12.20 -4.88
N MET A 54 -5.33 -13.16 -4.26
CA MET A 54 -4.98 -14.43 -4.87
C MET A 54 -6.02 -15.46 -4.47
N LEU A 55 -6.67 -16.07 -5.46
CA LEU A 55 -7.74 -17.03 -5.19
C LEU A 55 -7.19 -18.44 -5.16
N TYR A 56 -7.39 -19.10 -4.04
CA TYR A 56 -7.10 -20.52 -3.84
C TYR A 56 -8.38 -21.22 -3.39
N PRO A 57 -8.48 -22.56 -3.52
CA PRO A 57 -9.65 -23.26 -3.03
C PRO A 57 -9.91 -22.97 -1.55
N GLY A 58 -11.06 -22.33 -1.25
CA GLY A 58 -11.45 -22.00 0.10
C GLY A 58 -10.70 -20.84 0.73
N LEU A 59 -9.89 -20.10 -0.04
CA LEU A 59 -9.09 -19.01 0.51
C LEU A 59 -8.95 -17.86 -0.51
N ALA A 60 -9.30 -16.64 -0.10
CA ALA A 60 -9.01 -15.43 -0.87
C ALA A 60 -7.89 -14.70 -0.12
N PHE A 61 -6.66 -14.84 -0.59
CA PHE A 61 -5.46 -14.37 0.09
C PHE A 61 -5.10 -12.95 -0.36
N PRO A 62 -5.11 -11.95 0.53
CA PRO A 62 -4.74 -10.59 0.17
C PRO A 62 -3.22 -10.42 0.20
N ARG A 63 -2.68 -9.87 -0.86
CA ARG A 63 -1.23 -9.67 -0.98
C ARG A 63 -0.93 -8.21 -1.28
N PRO A 64 -0.17 -7.53 -0.41
CA PRO A 64 0.30 -6.18 -0.69
C PRO A 64 1.47 -6.24 -1.66
N VAL A 65 1.48 -5.33 -2.63
CA VAL A 65 2.53 -5.23 -3.63
C VAL A 65 2.95 -3.78 -3.74
N VAL A 66 4.26 -3.54 -3.68
CA VAL A 66 4.81 -2.20 -3.78
C VAL A 66 5.63 -2.08 -5.05
N HIS A 67 5.31 -1.08 -5.86
CA HIS A 67 6.15 -0.70 -7.00
C HIS A 67 6.82 0.63 -6.66
N PHE A 68 8.10 0.71 -6.91
CA PHE A 68 8.86 1.94 -6.70
C PHE A 68 10.06 1.97 -7.63
N THR A 69 10.57 3.17 -7.88
CA THR A 69 11.79 3.32 -8.67
C THR A 69 12.97 3.35 -7.71
N GLU A 70 13.92 2.42 -7.91
CA GLU A 70 15.12 2.37 -7.10
C GLU A 70 15.98 3.59 -7.40
N TRP A 71 16.36 4.32 -6.35
CA TRP A 71 17.04 5.59 -6.49
C TRP A 71 18.38 5.47 -7.24
N ALA A 72 19.18 4.48 -6.87
CA ALA A 72 20.53 4.35 -7.40
C ALA A 72 20.58 3.90 -8.87
N SER A 73 19.65 3.04 -9.29
CA SER A 73 19.66 2.43 -10.62
C SER A 73 18.59 2.99 -11.55
N SER A 74 17.65 3.77 -11.02
CA SER A 74 16.46 4.24 -11.73
C SER A 74 15.57 3.12 -12.26
N ARG A 75 15.73 1.89 -11.74
CA ARG A 75 14.91 0.75 -12.12
C ARG A 75 13.62 0.75 -11.33
N ARG A 76 12.53 0.40 -12.00
CA ARG A 76 11.26 0.18 -11.31
C ARG A 76 11.23 -1.23 -10.76
N LEU A 77 11.02 -1.34 -9.47
CA LEU A 77 11.00 -2.62 -8.77
C LEU A 77 9.60 -2.96 -8.32
N ARG A 78 9.32 -4.25 -8.26
CA ARG A 78 8.07 -4.79 -7.72
C ARG A 78 8.43 -5.68 -6.54
N VAL A 79 7.88 -5.38 -5.38
CA VAL A 79 8.11 -6.16 -4.17
C VAL A 79 6.77 -6.67 -3.65
N GLU A 80 6.64 -7.98 -3.55
CA GLU A 80 5.46 -8.62 -2.96
C GLU A 80 5.71 -8.83 -1.49
N GLY A 81 4.71 -8.51 -0.67
CA GLY A 81 4.84 -8.60 0.77
C GLY A 81 3.74 -9.43 1.41
N LEU A 82 3.72 -9.40 2.72
CA LEU A 82 2.72 -10.08 3.54
C LEU A 82 2.18 -9.09 4.56
N PHE A 83 0.86 -9.11 4.79
CA PHE A 83 0.28 -8.31 5.87
C PHE A 83 0.68 -8.88 7.25
N ARG A 84 0.79 -10.20 7.33
CA ARG A 84 1.13 -10.89 8.58
C ARG A 84 2.28 -11.84 8.34
N THR A 85 3.42 -11.56 8.93
CA THR A 85 4.60 -12.43 8.83
C THR A 85 4.47 -13.60 9.81
N GLY A 86 4.99 -14.76 9.42
CA GLY A 86 4.94 -15.96 10.25
C GLY A 86 3.63 -16.72 10.24
N ILE A 87 2.62 -16.21 9.54
CA ILE A 87 1.33 -16.86 9.36
C ILE A 87 1.21 -17.19 7.87
N GLN A 88 1.00 -18.46 7.57
CA GLN A 88 1.02 -18.90 6.18
C GLN A 88 -0.27 -18.59 5.42
N ASP A 89 -1.41 -18.71 6.09
CA ASP A 89 -2.70 -18.53 5.45
C ASP A 89 -3.58 -17.59 6.24
N TYR A 90 -4.06 -16.55 5.57
CA TYR A 90 -5.11 -15.68 6.09
C TYR A 90 -5.97 -15.20 4.92
N ASP A 91 -7.23 -15.00 5.21
CA ASP A 91 -8.24 -14.64 4.21
C ASP A 91 -8.50 -13.14 4.25
N ILE A 92 -9.08 -12.60 3.17
CA ILE A 92 -9.48 -11.19 3.15
C ILE A 92 -10.42 -10.82 4.30
N SER A 93 -11.17 -11.80 4.80
CA SER A 93 -12.08 -11.58 5.93
C SER A 93 -11.35 -11.33 7.25
N ASP A 94 -10.05 -11.68 7.32
CA ASP A 94 -9.25 -11.51 8.53
C ASP A 94 -8.56 -10.15 8.61
N ILE A 95 -8.44 -9.45 7.49
CA ILE A 95 -7.68 -8.22 7.40
C ILE A 95 -8.52 -7.02 7.80
N THR A 96 -7.99 -6.16 8.66
CA THR A 96 -8.65 -4.95 9.11
C THR A 96 -8.12 -3.72 8.35
N LYS A 97 -8.90 -2.65 8.40
CA LYS A 97 -8.48 -1.36 7.83
C LYS A 97 -7.17 -0.90 8.46
N ASP A 98 -7.04 -1.03 9.77
CA ASP A 98 -5.85 -0.56 10.48
C ASP A 98 -4.60 -1.36 10.11
N GLU A 99 -4.73 -2.64 9.82
CA GLU A 99 -3.60 -3.45 9.34
C GLU A 99 -3.09 -2.94 8.00
N ILE A 100 -3.99 -2.55 7.11
CA ILE A 100 -3.60 -2.00 5.80
C ILE A 100 -2.86 -0.68 5.98
N ILE A 101 -3.41 0.21 6.79
CA ILE A 101 -2.82 1.52 7.05
C ILE A 101 -1.42 1.36 7.66
N GLU A 102 -1.29 0.51 8.65
CA GLU A 102 -0.01 0.28 9.32
C GLU A 102 1.02 -0.32 8.38
N HIS A 103 0.63 -1.31 7.59
CA HIS A 103 1.53 -1.91 6.61
C HIS A 103 1.99 -0.89 5.58
N PHE A 104 1.07 -0.11 5.03
CA PHE A 104 1.41 0.94 4.08
C PHE A 104 2.42 1.93 4.68
N LEU A 105 2.15 2.42 5.87
CA LEU A 105 3.02 3.41 6.50
C LEU A 105 4.42 2.88 6.76
N ASN A 106 4.52 1.61 7.16
CA ASN A 106 5.83 0.98 7.35
C ASN A 106 6.61 0.91 6.05
N GLU A 107 5.96 0.50 4.95
CA GLU A 107 6.61 0.43 3.64
C GLU A 107 7.00 1.81 3.14
N TYR A 108 6.14 2.78 3.31
CA TYR A 108 6.38 4.15 2.88
C TYR A 108 7.56 4.78 3.63
N ARG A 109 7.63 4.59 4.94
CA ARG A 109 8.74 5.07 5.75
C ARG A 109 10.07 4.45 5.34
N ASN A 110 10.07 3.16 5.06
CA ASN A 110 11.28 2.46 4.62
C ASN A 110 11.80 3.03 3.30
N LEU A 111 10.91 3.27 2.34
CA LEU A 111 11.29 3.86 1.06
C LEU A 111 11.76 5.29 1.21
N SER A 112 11.08 6.10 2.02
CA SER A 112 11.47 7.48 2.27
C SER A 112 12.85 7.57 2.91
N SER A 113 13.14 6.66 3.82
CA SER A 113 14.44 6.58 4.48
C SER A 113 15.55 6.27 3.48
N GLN A 114 15.32 5.31 2.58
CA GLN A 114 16.29 4.92 1.55
C GLN A 114 16.60 6.06 0.58
N HIS A 115 15.65 6.93 0.33
CA HIS A 115 15.77 8.01 -0.65
C HIS A 115 16.20 9.33 -0.02
N ASN A 116 16.51 9.34 1.27
CA ASN A 116 16.80 10.58 1.98
C ASN A 116 15.65 11.57 1.97
N LYS A 117 14.48 11.13 1.63
CA LYS A 117 13.27 11.95 1.66
C LYS A 117 12.56 11.69 2.98
N ARG A 118 12.16 12.75 3.65
CA ARG A 118 11.61 12.62 4.99
C ARG A 118 10.14 12.96 5.01
N ILE A 119 9.35 12.00 5.43
CA ILE A 119 8.06 12.29 6.02
C ILE A 119 8.10 11.72 7.42
N ASP A 120 7.86 12.56 8.39
CA ASP A 120 7.79 12.13 9.76
C ASP A 120 6.34 11.94 10.14
N PHE A 121 5.88 10.70 10.05
CA PHE A 121 4.56 10.34 10.55
C PHE A 121 4.69 10.03 12.03
N LYS A 122 4.47 11.04 12.83
CA LYS A 122 4.44 10.83 14.28
C LYS A 122 3.16 10.11 14.64
N SER A 123 3.35 8.96 15.15
CA SER A 123 2.25 8.15 15.66
C SER A 123 1.69 8.76 16.92
#